data_58340e4e874b68e62b7e70b6feb1272e
#
_entry.id   58340e4e874b68e62b7e70b6feb1272e
#
_cell.length_a   1.000
_cell.length_b   1.000
_cell.length_c   1.000
_cell.angle_alpha   90.00
_cell.angle_beta   90.00
_cell.angle_gamma   90.00
#
_symmetry.space_group_name_H-M   'P 1'
#
loop_
_entity.id
_entity.type
_entity.pdbx_description
1 polymer ?
#
loop_
_entity_poly.entity_id
_entity_poly.type
_entity_poly.pdbx_seq_one_letter_code
_entity_poly.pdbx_strand_id
1 'polypeptide(L)'
;LGDVYKRQSKDWVIRQYDHEVRGATAIKPIQGKIGKEVHGDSSVLKPVEDSWKGLALTADINPHLMEANPYHGTMSAVEEICRNLASVGARIDSLADCLCFGNPQRPEIMGQFKSSCEALRDAATFVDVPYVSGNVSLYNETAEGAIPPTPVLMGIGIVEDIRKCVTSDLKNKGDIWIVGKSREQMGASLYYRTQGINCSNVPTTDFDSFIPRMEQLIEAIESGEVSACHDVSTGGIALAVIEMCMGGVGAKINLSGDMRDDLELFSESNGRWIVQVKPEFEEKFSKRFDFARKIGHVNNDIIFNLSKGEEVRFSIDELRKIWTEPLWNRLA
;
A
#
# COMPACT_ATOMS: atom_id res chain seq x y z
N LEU A 1 -18.56 -10.10 7.91
CA LEU A 1 -18.11 -9.45 9.16
C LEU A 1 -16.58 -9.47 9.31
N GLY A 2 -15.88 -10.58 8.95
CA GLY A 2 -14.42 -10.68 9.07
C GLY A 2 -13.64 -9.61 8.30
N ASP A 3 -14.08 -9.21 7.11
CA ASP A 3 -13.37 -8.25 6.27
C ASP A 3 -13.55 -6.79 6.71
N VAL A 4 -14.67 -6.46 7.34
CA VAL A 4 -14.90 -5.12 7.90
C VAL A 4 -13.84 -4.78 8.95
N TYR A 5 -13.42 -5.76 9.77
CA TYR A 5 -12.41 -5.53 10.82
C TYR A 5 -10.96 -5.45 10.32
N LYS A 6 -10.68 -5.94 9.11
CA LYS A 6 -9.33 -5.88 8.53
C LYS A 6 -8.97 -4.48 8.03
N ARG A 7 -9.96 -3.65 7.70
CA ARG A 7 -9.80 -2.30 7.11
C ARG A 7 -9.96 -1.17 8.12
N GLN A 8 -10.14 -1.48 9.38
CA GLN A 8 -10.25 -0.48 10.43
C GLN A 8 -8.88 -0.03 10.92
N SER A 9 -8.85 1.15 11.53
CA SER A 9 -7.64 1.66 12.15
C SER A 9 -7.04 0.65 13.12
N LYS A 10 -5.74 0.42 13.00
CA LYS A 10 -4.94 -0.38 13.94
C LYS A 10 -4.35 0.45 15.07
N ASP A 11 -4.79 1.70 15.21
CA ASP A 11 -4.33 2.65 16.21
C ASP A 11 -4.33 2.04 17.62
N TRP A 12 -5.42 1.36 18.01
CA TRP A 12 -5.50 0.70 19.30
C TRP A 12 -4.40 -0.36 19.51
N VAL A 13 -4.10 -1.17 18.50
CA VAL A 13 -3.04 -2.21 18.58
C VAL A 13 -1.66 -1.56 18.64
N ILE A 14 -1.40 -0.58 17.75
CA ILE A 14 -0.09 0.06 17.62
C ILE A 14 0.26 0.82 18.90
N ARG A 15 -0.71 1.51 19.52
CA ARG A 15 -0.49 2.28 20.76
C ARG A 15 -0.27 1.41 22.01
N GLN A 16 -0.45 0.09 21.94
CA GLN A 16 -0.05 -0.81 23.04
C GLN A 16 1.48 -0.93 23.15
N TYR A 17 2.22 -0.53 22.12
CA TYR A 17 3.66 -0.65 22.02
C TYR A 17 4.31 0.70 21.83
N ASP A 18 5.57 0.83 22.27
CA ASP A 18 6.37 2.02 22.00
C ASP A 18 6.88 1.99 20.55
N HIS A 19 6.49 2.99 19.77
CA HIS A 19 6.93 3.20 18.39
C HIS A 19 7.73 4.51 18.23
N GLU A 20 8.19 5.07 19.33
CA GLU A 20 8.97 6.32 19.41
C GLU A 20 10.29 6.15 20.19
N VAL A 21 10.78 4.92 20.31
CA VAL A 21 11.98 4.59 21.08
C VAL A 21 13.13 5.53 20.74
N ARG A 22 13.76 6.11 21.75
CA ARG A 22 14.87 7.07 21.64
C ARG A 22 14.52 8.38 20.94
N GLY A 23 13.26 8.63 20.62
CA GLY A 23 12.85 9.78 19.81
C GLY A 23 13.42 9.77 18.38
N ALA A 24 13.79 8.59 17.88
CA ALA A 24 14.47 8.41 16.60
C ALA A 24 13.55 8.04 15.43
N THR A 25 12.24 8.05 15.63
CA THR A 25 11.25 7.75 14.59
C THR A 25 10.86 9.01 13.84
N ALA A 26 11.34 9.16 12.62
CA ALA A 26 11.05 10.30 11.75
C ALA A 26 9.65 10.23 11.12
N ILE A 27 9.22 9.04 10.67
CA ILE A 27 7.85 8.74 10.24
C ILE A 27 7.35 7.56 11.06
N LYS A 28 6.24 7.75 11.76
CA LYS A 28 5.62 6.74 12.61
C LYS A 28 4.67 5.85 11.80
N PRO A 29 4.35 4.65 12.27
CA PRO A 29 3.30 3.82 11.64
C PRO A 29 1.92 4.50 11.70
N ILE A 30 1.70 5.37 12.70
CA ILE A 30 0.55 6.27 12.80
C ILE A 30 1.09 7.69 12.63
N GLN A 31 0.74 8.37 11.55
CA GLN A 31 1.35 9.62 11.10
C GLN A 31 0.31 10.71 10.82
N GLY A 32 0.77 11.92 10.51
CA GLY A 32 -0.08 13.05 10.21
C GLY A 32 -0.39 13.92 11.44
N LYS A 33 -1.54 14.58 11.43
CA LYS A 33 -1.93 15.54 12.47
C LYS A 33 -2.43 14.82 13.72
N ILE A 34 -2.00 15.26 14.91
CA ILE A 34 -2.47 14.74 16.20
C ILE A 34 -4.00 14.84 16.29
N GLY A 35 -4.65 13.73 16.65
CA GLY A 35 -6.11 13.57 16.71
C GLY A 35 -6.76 13.31 15.35
N LYS A 36 -5.98 13.36 14.26
CA LYS A 36 -6.40 13.00 12.89
C LYS A 36 -5.33 12.16 12.20
N GLU A 37 -4.70 11.27 12.95
CA GLU A 37 -3.64 10.42 12.43
C GLU A 37 -4.19 9.43 11.40
N VAL A 38 -3.34 9.07 10.45
CA VAL A 38 -3.56 8.06 9.43
C VAL A 38 -2.49 6.98 9.53
N HIS A 39 -2.72 5.84 8.89
CA HIS A 39 -1.68 4.84 8.73
C HIS A 39 -0.68 5.27 7.64
N GLY A 40 0.58 4.90 7.81
CA GLY A 40 1.62 5.09 6.81
C GLY A 40 2.02 3.78 6.17
N ASP A 41 2.52 3.86 4.94
CA ASP A 41 2.98 2.70 4.17
C ASP A 41 4.29 2.14 4.72
N SER A 42 5.14 3.03 5.23
CA SER A 42 6.41 2.68 5.88
C SER A 42 6.68 3.56 7.08
N SER A 43 7.37 3.00 8.07
CA SER A 43 7.95 3.76 9.18
C SER A 43 9.39 4.13 8.83
N VAL A 44 9.84 5.32 9.22
CA VAL A 44 11.21 5.79 8.98
C VAL A 44 11.90 6.10 10.30
N LEU A 45 13.06 5.48 10.50
CA LEU A 45 13.90 5.65 11.68
C LEU A 45 15.17 6.43 11.31
N LYS A 46 15.66 7.22 12.26
CA LYS A 46 16.98 7.88 12.22
C LYS A 46 17.94 7.15 13.18
N PRO A 47 18.66 6.11 12.72
CA PRO A 47 19.45 5.26 13.61
C PRO A 47 20.74 5.93 14.12
N VAL A 48 21.27 6.91 13.39
CA VAL A 48 22.54 7.59 13.69
C VAL A 48 22.29 9.06 13.96
N GLU A 49 22.72 9.55 15.12
CA GLU A 49 22.40 10.91 15.61
C GLU A 49 22.94 12.01 14.67
N ASP A 50 24.17 11.88 14.20
CA ASP A 50 24.85 12.87 13.37
C ASP A 50 24.63 12.68 11.86
N SER A 51 23.67 11.83 11.46
CA SER A 51 23.32 11.57 10.06
C SER A 51 21.86 11.87 9.78
N TRP A 52 21.56 12.42 8.60
CA TRP A 52 20.19 12.52 8.09
C TRP A 52 19.72 11.29 7.32
N LYS A 53 20.59 10.29 7.12
CA LYS A 53 20.17 9.01 6.57
C LYS A 53 19.22 8.29 7.52
N GLY A 54 18.24 7.61 6.93
CA GLY A 54 17.24 6.86 7.67
C GLY A 54 17.09 5.44 7.14
N LEU A 55 16.44 4.61 7.96
CA LEU A 55 15.95 3.28 7.58
C LEU A 55 14.44 3.32 7.50
N ALA A 56 13.89 2.96 6.35
CA ALA A 56 12.46 2.73 6.18
C ALA A 56 12.16 1.24 6.38
N LEU A 57 11.04 0.94 7.04
CA LEU A 57 10.60 -0.43 7.32
C LEU A 57 9.13 -0.57 6.97
N THR A 58 8.81 -1.66 6.28
CA THR A 58 7.44 -2.06 5.99
C THR A 58 7.29 -3.56 6.02
N ALA A 59 6.07 -4.05 6.22
CA ALA A 59 5.74 -5.46 6.13
C ALA A 59 4.40 -5.61 5.41
N ASP A 60 4.28 -6.64 4.59
CA ASP A 60 3.07 -6.91 3.84
C ASP A 60 2.74 -8.38 3.69
N ILE A 61 1.46 -8.66 3.46
CA ILE A 61 0.88 -9.96 3.16
C ILE A 61 -0.54 -9.82 2.61
N ASN A 62 -0.86 -10.53 1.54
CA ASN A 62 -2.22 -10.65 1.04
C ASN A 62 -2.65 -12.12 0.91
N PRO A 63 -3.14 -12.76 2.00
CA PRO A 63 -3.51 -14.18 1.98
C PRO A 63 -4.56 -14.54 0.94
N HIS A 64 -5.50 -13.65 0.65
CA HIS A 64 -6.56 -13.91 -0.32
C HIS A 64 -6.05 -13.95 -1.78
N LEU A 65 -5.12 -13.06 -2.09
CA LEU A 65 -4.47 -13.07 -3.39
C LEU A 65 -3.57 -14.31 -3.54
N MET A 66 -2.86 -14.67 -2.46
CA MET A 66 -2.01 -15.85 -2.42
C MET A 66 -2.81 -17.17 -2.47
N GLU A 67 -4.00 -17.21 -1.87
CA GLU A 67 -4.93 -18.34 -1.99
C GLU A 67 -5.45 -18.50 -3.43
N ALA A 68 -5.77 -17.39 -4.12
CA ALA A 68 -6.21 -17.39 -5.50
C ALA A 68 -5.09 -17.77 -6.48
N ASN A 69 -3.87 -17.28 -6.24
CA ASN A 69 -2.68 -17.60 -7.03
C ASN A 69 -1.41 -17.37 -6.19
N PRO A 70 -0.77 -18.42 -5.66
CA PRO A 70 0.39 -18.29 -4.77
C PRO A 70 1.58 -17.57 -5.40
N TYR A 71 1.84 -17.81 -6.70
CA TYR A 71 2.94 -17.15 -7.43
C TYR A 71 2.70 -15.64 -7.58
N HIS A 72 1.58 -15.27 -8.22
CA HIS A 72 1.29 -13.86 -8.45
C HIS A 72 0.97 -13.10 -7.16
N GLY A 73 0.37 -13.76 -6.17
CA GLY A 73 0.13 -13.17 -4.85
C GLY A 73 1.43 -12.83 -4.12
N THR A 74 2.41 -13.74 -4.16
CA THR A 74 3.73 -13.51 -3.56
C THR A 74 4.52 -12.45 -4.32
N MET A 75 4.49 -12.46 -5.67
CA MET A 75 5.09 -11.39 -6.50
C MET A 75 4.50 -10.02 -6.16
N SER A 76 3.17 -9.95 -6.00
CA SER A 76 2.46 -8.71 -5.64
C SER A 76 2.86 -8.21 -4.27
N ALA A 77 3.05 -9.10 -3.29
CA ALA A 77 3.47 -8.69 -1.95
C ALA A 77 4.90 -8.12 -1.93
N VAL A 78 5.84 -8.70 -2.70
CA VAL A 78 7.20 -8.09 -2.85
C VAL A 78 7.11 -6.72 -3.52
N GLU A 79 6.29 -6.60 -4.56
CA GLU A 79 6.08 -5.33 -5.25
C GLU A 79 5.43 -4.29 -4.32
N GLU A 80 4.47 -4.68 -3.47
CA GLU A 80 3.84 -3.80 -2.48
C GLU A 80 4.85 -3.33 -1.42
N ILE A 81 5.77 -4.18 -0.97
CA ILE A 81 6.91 -3.79 -0.14
C ILE A 81 7.71 -2.66 -0.83
N CYS A 82 8.03 -2.82 -2.10
CA CYS A 82 8.77 -1.80 -2.87
C CYS A 82 7.96 -0.49 -2.98
N ARG A 83 6.65 -0.59 -3.24
CA ARG A 83 5.75 0.58 -3.29
C ARG A 83 5.71 1.32 -1.96
N ASN A 84 5.54 0.60 -0.87
CA ASN A 84 5.45 1.15 0.47
C ASN A 84 6.72 1.90 0.85
N LEU A 85 7.89 1.35 0.53
CA LEU A 85 9.17 2.03 0.75
C LEU A 85 9.29 3.28 -0.13
N ALA A 86 8.94 3.19 -1.41
CA ALA A 86 8.98 4.32 -2.34
C ALA A 86 8.04 5.45 -1.93
N SER A 87 6.89 5.15 -1.32
CA SER A 87 5.91 6.15 -0.85
C SER A 87 6.48 7.14 0.15
N VAL A 88 7.51 6.75 0.90
CA VAL A 88 8.22 7.65 1.85
C VAL A 88 9.55 8.17 1.30
N GLY A 89 9.93 7.82 0.07
CA GLY A 89 11.19 8.21 -0.56
C GLY A 89 12.37 7.31 -0.21
N ALA A 90 12.12 6.05 0.14
CA ALA A 90 13.16 5.07 0.44
C ALA A 90 13.42 4.13 -0.75
N ARG A 91 14.70 3.82 -1.01
CA ARG A 91 15.11 2.75 -1.92
C ARG A 91 15.23 1.45 -1.17
N ILE A 92 14.64 0.40 -1.71
CA ILE A 92 14.74 -0.94 -1.13
C ILE A 92 16.20 -1.40 -1.07
N ASP A 93 16.58 -2.01 0.06
CA ASP A 93 17.95 -2.52 0.32
C ASP A 93 17.95 -4.03 0.57
N SER A 94 17.00 -4.50 1.34
CA SER A 94 16.93 -5.91 1.71
C SER A 94 15.52 -6.37 2.04
N LEU A 95 15.32 -7.69 1.93
CA LEU A 95 14.07 -8.38 2.22
C LEU A 95 14.27 -9.42 3.34
N ALA A 96 13.19 -9.72 4.05
CA ALA A 96 13.06 -10.86 4.93
C ALA A 96 11.70 -11.52 4.71
N ASP A 97 11.62 -12.82 4.98
CA ASP A 97 10.37 -13.58 4.87
C ASP A 97 10.04 -14.39 6.12
N CYS A 98 8.75 -14.72 6.27
CA CYS A 98 8.25 -15.70 7.22
C CYS A 98 7.19 -16.55 6.51
N LEU A 99 7.59 -17.71 6.04
CA LEU A 99 6.76 -18.60 5.21
C LEU A 99 5.87 -19.47 6.09
N CYS A 100 4.59 -19.14 6.18
CA CYS A 100 3.60 -19.89 6.98
C CYS A 100 2.65 -20.65 6.05
N PHE A 101 2.65 -21.98 6.15
CA PHE A 101 1.85 -22.89 5.33
C PHE A 101 1.29 -24.05 6.17
N GLY A 102 0.27 -24.74 5.65
CA GLY A 102 -0.28 -25.95 6.22
C GLY A 102 0.69 -27.14 6.14
N ASN A 103 0.14 -28.36 6.16
CA ASN A 103 0.91 -29.60 6.13
C ASN A 103 1.54 -29.84 4.75
N PRO A 104 2.89 -29.80 4.61
CA PRO A 104 3.59 -29.96 3.33
C PRO A 104 3.55 -31.37 2.77
N GLN A 105 3.07 -32.36 3.53
CA GLN A 105 2.84 -33.72 3.02
C GLN A 105 1.60 -33.78 2.09
N ARG A 106 0.76 -32.76 2.12
CA ARG A 106 -0.36 -32.60 1.20
C ARG A 106 0.16 -31.95 -0.10
N PRO A 107 -0.01 -32.61 -1.27
CA PRO A 107 0.55 -32.13 -2.53
C PRO A 107 0.13 -30.71 -2.91
N GLU A 108 -1.12 -30.32 -2.62
CA GLU A 108 -1.63 -28.97 -2.88
C GLU A 108 -0.90 -27.90 -2.04
N ILE A 109 -0.65 -28.18 -0.76
CA ILE A 109 0.08 -27.26 0.14
C ILE A 109 1.54 -27.15 -0.28
N MET A 110 2.18 -28.27 -0.63
CA MET A 110 3.55 -28.26 -1.15
C MET A 110 3.64 -27.49 -2.49
N GLY A 111 2.62 -27.62 -3.34
CA GLY A 111 2.52 -26.85 -4.60
C GLY A 111 2.44 -25.34 -4.35
N GLN A 112 1.63 -24.91 -3.38
CA GLN A 112 1.51 -23.51 -2.96
C GLN A 112 2.84 -22.98 -2.41
N PHE A 113 3.48 -23.73 -1.52
CA PHE A 113 4.77 -23.40 -0.92
C PHE A 113 5.86 -23.26 -2.00
N LYS A 114 5.99 -24.25 -2.89
CA LYS A 114 6.95 -24.20 -4.01
C LYS A 114 6.71 -22.97 -4.89
N SER A 115 5.48 -22.71 -5.28
CA SER A 115 5.09 -21.59 -6.13
C SER A 115 5.42 -20.23 -5.49
N SER A 116 5.22 -20.09 -4.17
CA SER A 116 5.62 -18.90 -3.42
C SER A 116 7.13 -18.74 -3.37
N CYS A 117 7.90 -19.82 -3.14
CA CYS A 117 9.37 -19.77 -3.16
C CYS A 117 9.93 -19.39 -4.54
N GLU A 118 9.31 -19.88 -5.62
CA GLU A 118 9.69 -19.49 -6.99
C GLU A 118 9.43 -18.00 -7.21
N ALA A 119 8.28 -17.49 -6.77
CA ALA A 119 7.95 -16.06 -6.83
C ALA A 119 8.93 -15.20 -6.03
N LEU A 120 9.30 -15.60 -4.81
CA LEU A 120 10.30 -14.89 -3.99
C LEU A 120 11.63 -14.77 -4.70
N ARG A 121 12.14 -15.89 -5.28
CA ARG A 121 13.36 -15.89 -6.06
C ARG A 121 13.29 -14.92 -7.25
N ASP A 122 12.21 -15.01 -8.03
CA ASP A 122 12.05 -14.23 -9.24
C ASP A 122 11.89 -12.74 -8.92
N ALA A 123 11.08 -12.39 -7.90
CA ALA A 123 10.92 -11.02 -7.45
C ALA A 123 12.24 -10.41 -6.96
N ALA A 124 12.99 -11.13 -6.09
CA ALA A 124 14.29 -10.66 -5.60
C ALA A 124 15.30 -10.44 -6.75
N THR A 125 15.24 -11.29 -7.76
CA THR A 125 16.07 -11.14 -8.97
C THR A 125 15.68 -9.89 -9.77
N PHE A 126 14.38 -9.62 -9.92
CA PHE A 126 13.91 -8.44 -10.63
C PHE A 126 14.25 -7.13 -9.91
N VAL A 127 14.09 -7.08 -8.59
CA VAL A 127 14.40 -5.86 -7.80
C VAL A 127 15.88 -5.77 -7.42
N ASP A 128 16.67 -6.78 -7.69
CA ASP A 128 18.11 -6.89 -7.40
C ASP A 128 18.45 -6.66 -5.92
N VAL A 129 17.69 -7.29 -5.02
CA VAL A 129 17.90 -7.20 -3.56
C VAL A 129 17.93 -8.58 -2.90
N PRO A 130 18.76 -8.78 -1.85
CA PRO A 130 18.86 -10.05 -1.14
C PRO A 130 17.77 -10.25 -0.10
N TYR A 131 17.39 -11.51 0.13
CA TYR A 131 16.80 -11.93 1.41
C TYR A 131 17.93 -12.11 2.43
N VAL A 132 17.89 -11.32 3.51
CA VAL A 132 18.90 -11.32 4.56
C VAL A 132 18.49 -12.13 5.79
N SER A 133 17.21 -12.48 5.88
CA SER A 133 16.64 -13.31 6.94
C SER A 133 15.40 -14.02 6.41
N GLY A 134 15.05 -15.13 7.03
CA GLY A 134 13.84 -15.86 6.71
C GLY A 134 13.46 -16.86 7.80
N ASN A 135 12.20 -17.28 7.77
CA ASN A 135 11.65 -18.31 8.64
C ASN A 135 10.68 -19.19 7.86
N VAL A 136 10.61 -20.46 8.18
CA VAL A 136 9.61 -21.38 7.64
C VAL A 136 8.81 -22.00 8.78
N SER A 137 7.49 -21.83 8.74
CA SER A 137 6.52 -22.42 9.65
C SER A 137 5.54 -23.29 8.87
N LEU A 138 5.56 -24.57 9.12
CA LEU A 138 4.72 -25.56 8.44
C LEU A 138 3.77 -26.22 9.42
N TYR A 139 2.82 -27.02 8.91
CA TYR A 139 1.79 -27.71 9.70
C TYR A 139 0.84 -26.74 10.44
N ASN A 140 0.64 -25.52 9.91
CA ASN A 140 -0.31 -24.55 10.47
C ASN A 140 -1.73 -24.94 10.04
N GLU A 141 -2.37 -25.81 10.82
CA GLU A 141 -3.68 -26.37 10.53
C GLU A 141 -4.56 -26.38 11.80
N THR A 142 -5.85 -26.30 11.60
CA THR A 142 -6.88 -26.52 12.60
C THR A 142 -7.77 -27.72 12.19
N ALA A 143 -8.76 -28.05 13.00
CA ALA A 143 -9.80 -29.03 12.63
C ALA A 143 -10.59 -28.61 11.39
N GLU A 144 -10.61 -27.30 11.05
CA GLU A 144 -11.31 -26.74 9.90
C GLU A 144 -10.45 -26.77 8.62
N GLY A 145 -9.15 -27.04 8.73
CA GLY A 145 -8.22 -27.15 7.61
C GLY A 145 -6.93 -26.34 7.78
N ALA A 146 -6.16 -26.30 6.70
CA ALA A 146 -4.92 -25.52 6.64
C ALA A 146 -5.20 -24.00 6.59
N ILE A 147 -4.28 -23.21 7.12
CA ILE A 147 -4.30 -21.76 6.89
C ILE A 147 -4.13 -21.48 5.38
N PRO A 148 -4.63 -20.34 4.86
CA PRO A 148 -4.25 -19.86 3.53
C PRO A 148 -2.72 -19.75 3.39
N PRO A 149 -2.16 -19.83 2.18
CA PRO A 149 -0.75 -19.52 1.95
C PRO A 149 -0.40 -18.16 2.52
N THR A 150 0.57 -18.10 3.43
CA THR A 150 0.85 -16.87 4.19
C THR A 150 2.37 -16.59 4.25
N PRO A 151 3.03 -16.34 3.11
CA PRO A 151 4.39 -15.77 3.12
C PRO A 151 4.32 -14.31 3.55
N VAL A 152 4.59 -14.04 4.83
CA VAL A 152 4.71 -12.68 5.38
C VAL A 152 6.06 -12.13 4.95
N LEU A 153 6.06 -10.94 4.39
CA LEU A 153 7.27 -10.28 3.89
C LEU A 153 7.57 -9.02 4.67
N MET A 154 8.85 -8.70 4.80
CA MET A 154 9.35 -7.44 5.35
C MET A 154 10.40 -6.86 4.43
N GLY A 155 10.36 -5.54 4.23
CA GLY A 155 11.37 -4.81 3.49
C GLY A 155 12.04 -3.75 4.34
N ILE A 156 13.33 -3.57 4.11
CA ILE A 156 14.12 -2.46 4.64
C ILE A 156 14.57 -1.62 3.44
N GLY A 157 14.43 -0.30 3.58
CA GLY A 157 14.89 0.65 2.58
C GLY A 157 15.79 1.72 3.20
N ILE A 158 16.64 2.29 2.37
CA ILE A 158 17.50 3.41 2.74
C ILE A 158 16.86 4.72 2.30
N VAL A 159 16.78 5.66 3.24
CA VAL A 159 16.41 7.05 3.00
C VAL A 159 17.69 7.89 3.07
N GLU A 160 18.00 8.60 2.00
CA GLU A 160 19.21 9.45 1.95
C GLU A 160 19.10 10.68 2.86
N ASP A 161 17.90 11.25 2.96
CA ASP A 161 17.63 12.41 3.84
C ASP A 161 16.20 12.35 4.38
N ILE A 162 16.04 12.00 5.67
CA ILE A 162 14.74 11.88 6.31
C ILE A 162 13.91 13.18 6.30
N ARG A 163 14.53 14.34 6.08
CA ARG A 163 13.86 15.64 5.97
C ARG A 163 13.09 15.79 4.67
N LYS A 164 13.32 14.90 3.70
CA LYS A 164 12.66 14.85 2.39
C LYS A 164 11.47 13.88 2.35
N CYS A 165 11.38 13.00 3.33
CA CYS A 165 10.28 12.04 3.42
C CYS A 165 8.92 12.74 3.43
N VAL A 166 7.94 12.06 2.86
CA VAL A 166 6.53 12.49 2.87
C VAL A 166 5.65 11.48 3.58
N THR A 167 4.50 11.91 4.02
CA THR A 167 3.48 11.09 4.69
C THR A 167 2.30 10.85 3.74
N SER A 168 1.43 9.89 4.08
CA SER A 168 0.27 9.55 3.25
C SER A 168 -0.88 10.56 3.36
N ASP A 169 -1.02 11.30 4.47
CA ASP A 169 -2.11 12.27 4.65
C ASP A 169 -2.02 13.46 3.68
N LEU A 170 -3.17 13.84 3.07
CA LEU A 170 -3.24 15.00 2.18
C LEU A 170 -2.92 16.30 2.92
N LYS A 171 -2.23 17.21 2.23
CA LYS A 171 -1.94 18.58 2.68
C LYS A 171 -2.93 19.56 2.04
N ASN A 172 -3.05 20.75 2.60
CA ASN A 172 -4.07 21.73 2.24
C ASN A 172 -3.99 22.29 0.80
N LYS A 173 -2.90 22.05 0.07
CA LYS A 173 -2.68 22.58 -1.28
C LYS A 173 -1.99 21.55 -2.16
N GLY A 174 -2.42 21.47 -3.39
CA GLY A 174 -1.82 20.65 -4.43
C GLY A 174 -2.86 19.81 -5.17
N ASP A 175 -2.48 19.33 -6.32
CA ASP A 175 -3.30 18.45 -7.14
C ASP A 175 -2.97 16.98 -6.88
N ILE A 176 -3.97 16.16 -7.09
CA ILE A 176 -3.90 14.72 -6.84
C ILE A 176 -3.69 14.00 -8.17
N TRP A 177 -2.65 13.21 -8.21
CA TRP A 177 -2.23 12.44 -9.38
C TRP A 177 -2.24 10.96 -9.07
N ILE A 178 -2.55 10.14 -10.06
CA ILE A 178 -2.25 8.72 -10.06
C ILE A 178 -0.99 8.48 -10.90
N VAL A 179 -0.05 7.74 -10.35
CA VAL A 179 1.13 7.22 -11.04
C VAL A 179 0.94 5.73 -11.26
N GLY A 180 1.04 5.26 -12.49
CA GLY A 180 0.78 3.87 -12.88
C GLY A 180 -0.61 3.65 -13.47
N LYS A 181 -0.80 2.50 -14.12
CA LYS A 181 -2.03 2.17 -14.86
C LYS A 181 -2.95 1.24 -14.08
N SER A 182 -4.25 1.57 -14.03
CA SER A 182 -5.31 0.62 -13.66
C SER A 182 -5.50 -0.44 -14.75
N ARG A 183 -5.77 -1.67 -14.35
CA ARG A 183 -6.06 -2.82 -15.23
C ARG A 183 -7.31 -3.53 -14.72
N GLU A 184 -8.00 -4.23 -15.60
CA GLU A 184 -9.19 -5.04 -15.24
C GLU A 184 -8.81 -6.37 -14.58
N GLN A 185 -7.99 -6.32 -13.54
CA GLN A 185 -7.53 -7.48 -12.79
C GLN A 185 -8.17 -7.47 -11.40
N MET A 186 -9.37 -8.03 -11.32
CA MET A 186 -10.23 -7.95 -10.11
C MET A 186 -10.20 -9.22 -9.25
N GLY A 187 -9.42 -10.24 -9.65
CA GLY A 187 -9.32 -11.50 -8.92
C GLY A 187 -8.82 -11.28 -7.49
N ALA A 188 -9.50 -11.88 -6.52
CA ALA A 188 -9.26 -11.76 -5.08
C ALA A 188 -9.41 -10.34 -4.51
N SER A 189 -9.80 -9.32 -5.30
CA SER A 189 -10.00 -7.97 -4.81
C SER A 189 -11.05 -7.90 -3.70
N LEU A 190 -10.89 -6.95 -2.79
CA LEU A 190 -11.86 -6.70 -1.73
C LEU A 190 -13.26 -6.46 -2.29
N TYR A 191 -13.35 -5.68 -3.38
CA TYR A 191 -14.63 -5.37 -4.02
C TYR A 191 -15.36 -6.63 -4.51
N TYR A 192 -14.70 -7.51 -5.29
CA TYR A 192 -15.32 -8.74 -5.75
C TYR A 192 -15.68 -9.70 -4.61
N ARG A 193 -14.85 -9.78 -3.60
CA ARG A 193 -15.12 -10.60 -2.40
C ARG A 193 -16.34 -10.10 -1.63
N THR A 194 -16.53 -8.77 -1.49
CA THR A 194 -17.74 -8.23 -0.85
C THR A 194 -19.01 -8.47 -1.64
N GLN A 195 -18.89 -8.67 -2.95
CA GLN A 195 -19.99 -9.04 -3.84
C GLN A 195 -20.19 -10.56 -4.00
N GLY A 196 -19.34 -11.37 -3.36
CA GLY A 196 -19.36 -12.85 -3.52
C GLY A 196 -18.93 -13.33 -4.90
N ILE A 197 -18.18 -12.52 -5.65
CA ILE A 197 -17.72 -12.84 -7.00
C ILE A 197 -16.34 -13.52 -6.92
N ASN A 198 -16.26 -14.74 -7.45
CA ASN A 198 -15.00 -15.45 -7.66
C ASN A 198 -14.44 -15.13 -9.05
N CYS A 199 -13.19 -14.68 -9.10
CA CYS A 199 -12.49 -14.35 -10.34
C CYS A 199 -11.02 -14.75 -10.21
N SER A 200 -10.51 -15.46 -11.21
CA SER A 200 -9.12 -15.92 -11.29
C SER A 200 -8.16 -14.91 -11.94
N ASN A 201 -8.66 -13.81 -12.48
CA ASN A 201 -7.85 -12.76 -13.11
C ASN A 201 -7.22 -11.87 -12.03
N VAL A 202 -6.22 -12.40 -11.34
CA VAL A 202 -5.50 -11.72 -10.25
C VAL A 202 -4.53 -10.66 -10.78
N PRO A 203 -4.18 -9.62 -9.99
CA PRO A 203 -3.14 -8.68 -10.32
C PRO A 203 -1.81 -9.37 -10.62
N THR A 204 -1.12 -8.87 -11.64
CA THR A 204 0.23 -9.30 -12.03
C THR A 204 1.17 -8.11 -12.02
N THR A 205 2.43 -8.35 -11.68
CA THR A 205 3.47 -7.32 -11.63
C THR A 205 4.30 -7.34 -12.92
N ASP A 206 4.46 -6.17 -13.51
CA ASP A 206 5.38 -5.89 -14.61
C ASP A 206 6.57 -5.10 -14.04
N PHE A 207 7.59 -5.82 -13.58
CA PHE A 207 8.76 -5.23 -12.94
C PHE A 207 9.59 -4.35 -13.88
N ASP A 208 9.62 -4.64 -15.18
CA ASP A 208 10.36 -3.86 -16.15
C ASP A 208 9.86 -2.41 -16.24
N SER A 209 8.55 -2.21 -16.15
CA SER A 209 7.95 -0.87 -16.11
C SER A 209 7.82 -0.31 -14.69
N PHE A 210 7.75 -1.18 -13.68
CA PHE A 210 7.57 -0.79 -12.29
C PHE A 210 8.83 -0.16 -11.70
N ILE A 211 9.99 -0.81 -11.86
CA ILE A 211 11.24 -0.36 -11.24
C ILE A 211 11.66 1.06 -11.69
N PRO A 212 11.69 1.39 -12.99
CA PRO A 212 11.99 2.76 -13.42
C PRO A 212 10.99 3.79 -12.86
N ARG A 213 9.71 3.44 -12.78
CA ARG A 213 8.67 4.32 -12.24
C ARG A 213 8.84 4.56 -10.74
N MET A 214 9.20 3.51 -9.99
CA MET A 214 9.51 3.59 -8.58
C MET A 214 10.68 4.55 -8.32
N GLU A 215 11.78 4.42 -9.06
CA GLU A 215 12.93 5.32 -8.95
C GLU A 215 12.57 6.77 -9.28
N GLN A 216 11.80 7.00 -10.34
CA GLN A 216 11.30 8.33 -10.71
C GLN A 216 10.44 8.96 -9.60
N LEU A 217 9.62 8.15 -8.89
CA LEU A 217 8.83 8.63 -7.75
C LEU A 217 9.72 9.01 -6.57
N ILE A 218 10.69 8.18 -6.23
CA ILE A 218 11.66 8.47 -5.16
C ILE A 218 12.40 9.78 -5.46
N GLU A 219 12.89 9.96 -6.68
CA GLU A 219 13.53 11.21 -7.12
C GLU A 219 12.61 12.43 -7.03
N ALA A 220 11.31 12.28 -7.35
CA ALA A 220 10.33 13.35 -7.21
C ALA A 220 10.12 13.75 -5.74
N ILE A 221 10.10 12.77 -4.84
CA ILE A 221 10.04 13.02 -3.39
C ILE A 221 11.32 13.70 -2.89
N GLU A 222 12.50 13.19 -3.24
CA GLU A 222 13.80 13.74 -2.87
C GLU A 222 13.99 15.19 -3.36
N SER A 223 13.49 15.52 -4.55
CA SER A 223 13.53 16.86 -5.11
C SER A 223 12.44 17.80 -4.57
N GLY A 224 11.57 17.31 -3.70
CA GLY A 224 10.56 18.11 -3.01
C GLY A 224 9.35 18.48 -3.85
N GLU A 225 9.09 17.77 -4.96
CA GLU A 225 7.94 17.98 -5.86
C GLU A 225 6.63 17.47 -5.21
N VAL A 226 6.75 16.43 -4.37
CA VAL A 226 5.64 15.73 -3.73
C VAL A 226 5.39 16.27 -2.33
N SER A 227 4.14 16.33 -1.91
CA SER A 227 3.71 16.73 -0.55
C SER A 227 3.07 15.59 0.23
N ALA A 228 2.46 14.61 -0.45
CA ALA A 228 1.95 13.38 0.14
C ALA A 228 1.99 12.25 -0.90
N CYS A 229 2.19 11.03 -0.44
CA CYS A 229 2.19 9.85 -1.30
C CYS A 229 1.62 8.66 -0.54
N HIS A 230 0.84 7.83 -1.24
CA HIS A 230 0.27 6.60 -0.71
C HIS A 230 0.19 5.55 -1.82
N ASP A 231 0.47 4.31 -1.50
CA ASP A 231 0.35 3.21 -2.44
C ASP A 231 -1.12 2.91 -2.76
N VAL A 232 -1.39 2.32 -3.92
CA VAL A 232 -2.72 1.83 -4.28
C VAL A 232 -2.74 0.32 -4.19
N SER A 233 -3.22 -0.21 -3.08
CA SER A 233 -3.30 -1.64 -2.79
C SER A 233 -4.76 -2.10 -2.62
N THR A 234 -5.09 -2.73 -1.51
CA THR A 234 -6.42 -3.28 -1.27
C THR A 234 -7.51 -2.21 -1.28
N GLY A 235 -8.57 -2.45 -2.06
CA GLY A 235 -9.68 -1.53 -2.26
C GLY A 235 -9.43 -0.47 -3.32
N GLY A 236 -8.27 -0.51 -3.98
CA GLY A 236 -7.96 0.30 -5.15
C GLY A 236 -7.86 1.81 -4.85
N ILE A 237 -8.05 2.61 -5.90
CA ILE A 237 -7.98 4.08 -5.82
C ILE A 237 -8.97 4.64 -4.81
N ALA A 238 -10.17 4.04 -4.70
CA ALA A 238 -11.21 4.54 -3.81
C ALA A 238 -10.73 4.55 -2.35
N LEU A 239 -10.21 3.42 -1.85
CA LEU A 239 -9.73 3.33 -0.48
C LEU A 239 -8.44 4.13 -0.27
N ALA A 240 -7.49 4.09 -1.19
CA ALA A 240 -6.26 4.86 -1.08
C ALA A 240 -6.54 6.37 -0.92
N VAL A 241 -7.44 6.94 -1.73
CA VAL A 241 -7.85 8.34 -1.60
C VAL A 241 -8.57 8.60 -0.26
N ILE A 242 -9.47 7.71 0.15
CA ILE A 242 -10.18 7.84 1.43
C ILE A 242 -9.18 7.82 2.59
N GLU A 243 -8.23 6.91 2.60
CA GLU A 243 -7.20 6.79 3.64
C GLU A 243 -6.33 8.04 3.72
N MET A 244 -5.91 8.61 2.59
CA MET A 244 -5.20 9.90 2.55
C MET A 244 -6.05 11.05 3.12
N CYS A 245 -7.36 11.01 2.95
CA CYS A 245 -8.28 12.04 3.45
C CYS A 245 -8.54 11.94 4.97
N MET A 246 -8.25 10.80 5.60
CA MET A 246 -8.47 10.62 7.05
C MET A 246 -7.66 11.62 7.90
N GLY A 247 -6.63 12.25 7.35
CA GLY A 247 -5.89 13.37 7.95
C GLY A 247 -6.69 14.66 8.10
N GLY A 248 -7.90 14.72 7.55
CA GLY A 248 -8.83 15.86 7.68
C GLY A 248 -8.79 16.83 6.49
N VAL A 249 -8.13 16.47 5.41
CA VAL A 249 -8.19 17.19 4.12
C VAL A 249 -8.87 16.26 3.11
N GLY A 250 -9.96 16.70 2.52
CA GLY A 250 -10.71 15.92 1.54
C GLY A 250 -10.15 16.03 0.13
N ALA A 251 -10.78 15.32 -0.78
CA ALA A 251 -10.38 15.26 -2.18
C ALA A 251 -11.58 15.26 -3.11
N LYS A 252 -11.47 15.92 -4.25
CA LYS A 252 -12.40 15.76 -5.38
C LYS A 252 -11.68 15.06 -6.51
N ILE A 253 -12.15 13.85 -6.83
CA ILE A 253 -11.54 12.92 -7.81
C ILE A 253 -12.44 12.82 -9.02
N ASN A 254 -11.85 12.85 -10.22
CA ASN A 254 -12.53 12.67 -11.48
C ASN A 254 -12.05 11.36 -12.12
N LEU A 255 -12.97 10.44 -12.40
CA LEU A 255 -12.65 9.22 -13.11
C LEU A 255 -12.37 9.50 -14.59
N SER A 256 -11.54 8.66 -15.22
CA SER A 256 -11.12 8.83 -16.61
C SER A 256 -12.24 8.53 -17.61
N GLY A 257 -13.08 7.55 -17.27
CA GLY A 257 -14.04 6.96 -18.19
C GLY A 257 -13.41 5.99 -19.20
N ASP A 258 -12.11 5.68 -19.07
CA ASP A 258 -11.41 4.74 -19.94
C ASP A 258 -11.81 3.28 -19.67
N MET A 259 -12.36 3.05 -18.48
CA MET A 259 -12.91 1.76 -18.05
C MET A 259 -14.18 1.99 -17.22
N ARG A 260 -14.90 0.91 -16.90
CA ARG A 260 -16.08 1.00 -16.03
C ARG A 260 -15.70 1.56 -14.67
N ASP A 261 -16.50 2.49 -14.12
CA ASP A 261 -16.16 3.27 -12.92
C ASP A 261 -15.79 2.41 -11.71
N ASP A 262 -16.52 1.31 -11.47
CA ASP A 262 -16.24 0.40 -10.37
C ASP A 262 -14.90 -0.34 -10.55
N LEU A 263 -14.51 -0.65 -11.78
CA LEU A 263 -13.21 -1.25 -12.07
C LEU A 263 -12.08 -0.22 -11.89
N GLU A 264 -12.28 1.03 -12.32
CA GLU A 264 -11.30 2.10 -12.11
C GLU A 264 -11.08 2.38 -10.61
N LEU A 265 -12.17 2.44 -9.84
CA LEU A 265 -12.14 2.73 -8.41
C LEU A 265 -11.56 1.60 -7.56
N PHE A 266 -11.92 0.35 -7.87
CA PHE A 266 -11.71 -0.79 -6.96
C PHE A 266 -10.75 -1.86 -7.50
N SER A 267 -10.16 -1.69 -8.69
CA SER A 267 -9.09 -2.60 -9.10
C SER A 267 -7.90 -2.48 -8.16
N GLU A 268 -7.29 -3.61 -7.83
CA GLU A 268 -6.10 -3.70 -6.98
C GLU A 268 -4.85 -3.95 -7.83
N SER A 269 -4.79 -3.32 -9.02
CA SER A 269 -3.66 -3.47 -9.95
C SER A 269 -2.37 -2.97 -9.32
N ASN A 270 -1.29 -3.73 -9.51
CA ASN A 270 0.04 -3.42 -8.99
C ASN A 270 0.66 -2.17 -9.65
N GLY A 271 1.70 -1.62 -9.04
CA GLY A 271 2.55 -0.57 -9.59
C GLY A 271 1.92 0.83 -9.62
N ARG A 272 1.07 1.15 -8.66
CA ARG A 272 0.36 2.43 -8.62
C ARG A 272 0.51 3.16 -7.29
N TRP A 273 0.51 4.50 -7.38
CA TRP A 273 0.48 5.41 -6.22
C TRP A 273 -0.50 6.56 -6.45
N ILE A 274 -1.11 7.04 -5.38
CA ILE A 274 -1.74 8.36 -5.32
C ILE A 274 -0.70 9.34 -4.77
N VAL A 275 -0.48 10.40 -5.53
CA VAL A 275 0.56 11.39 -5.23
C VAL A 275 -0.05 12.79 -5.19
N GLN A 276 0.19 13.50 -4.11
CA GLN A 276 -0.14 14.92 -4.06
C GLN A 276 1.07 15.75 -4.49
N VAL A 277 0.92 16.45 -5.60
CA VAL A 277 1.99 17.27 -6.21
C VAL A 277 1.83 18.73 -5.81
N LYS A 278 2.93 19.38 -5.48
CA LYS A 278 2.92 20.82 -5.19
C LYS A 278 2.65 21.62 -6.47
N PRO A 279 1.83 22.68 -6.42
CA PRO A 279 1.40 23.41 -7.62
C PRO A 279 2.55 23.90 -8.51
N GLU A 280 3.64 24.35 -7.91
CA GLU A 280 4.83 24.88 -8.61
C GLU A 280 5.61 23.81 -9.39
N PHE A 281 5.34 22.51 -9.16
CA PHE A 281 6.05 21.41 -9.80
C PHE A 281 5.17 20.58 -10.75
N GLU A 282 3.91 20.92 -10.95
CA GLU A 282 2.99 20.13 -11.78
C GLU A 282 3.50 19.83 -13.18
N GLU A 283 4.02 20.86 -13.87
CA GLU A 283 4.54 20.69 -15.25
C GLU A 283 5.77 19.78 -15.27
N LYS A 284 6.65 19.91 -14.28
CA LYS A 284 7.85 19.07 -14.16
C LYS A 284 7.46 17.64 -13.85
N PHE A 285 6.52 17.44 -12.91
CA PHE A 285 6.03 16.12 -12.49
C PHE A 285 5.34 15.39 -13.65
N SER A 286 4.47 16.07 -14.41
CA SER A 286 3.75 15.48 -15.55
C SER A 286 4.67 14.97 -16.66
N LYS A 287 5.85 15.57 -16.82
CA LYS A 287 6.86 15.17 -17.82
C LYS A 287 7.78 14.04 -17.35
N ARG A 288 7.76 13.73 -16.05
CA ARG A 288 8.63 12.71 -15.45
C ARG A 288 8.18 11.29 -15.74
N PHE A 289 6.87 11.06 -15.84
CA PHE A 289 6.29 9.73 -15.93
C PHE A 289 5.53 9.51 -17.24
N ASP A 290 5.71 8.36 -17.85
CA ASP A 290 4.91 7.93 -19.01
C ASP A 290 3.44 7.71 -18.64
N PHE A 291 3.16 7.38 -17.38
CA PHE A 291 1.84 7.05 -16.86
C PHE A 291 1.56 7.77 -15.55
N ALA A 292 1.56 9.10 -15.59
CA ALA A 292 0.98 9.91 -14.53
C ALA A 292 -0.22 10.68 -15.08
N ARG A 293 -1.31 10.68 -14.35
CA ARG A 293 -2.53 11.41 -14.69
C ARG A 293 -3.01 12.19 -13.48
N LYS A 294 -3.31 13.47 -13.69
CA LYS A 294 -4.02 14.27 -12.70
C LYS A 294 -5.45 13.74 -12.59
N ILE A 295 -5.84 13.32 -11.39
CA ILE A 295 -7.16 12.76 -11.12
C ILE A 295 -8.03 13.68 -10.29
N GLY A 296 -7.49 14.72 -9.68
CA GLY A 296 -8.28 15.61 -8.85
C GLY A 296 -7.47 16.65 -8.11
N HIS A 297 -8.09 17.21 -7.09
CA HIS A 297 -7.50 18.23 -6.22
C HIS A 297 -8.07 18.10 -4.80
N VAL A 298 -7.42 18.75 -3.84
CA VAL A 298 -7.88 18.78 -2.44
C VAL A 298 -9.22 19.53 -2.30
N ASN A 299 -10.03 19.09 -1.36
CA ASN A 299 -11.37 19.63 -1.09
C ASN A 299 -11.70 19.55 0.41
N ASN A 300 -12.87 20.04 0.81
CA ASN A 300 -13.37 19.89 2.18
C ASN A 300 -13.96 18.49 2.44
N ASP A 301 -14.63 17.92 1.46
CA ASP A 301 -15.25 16.59 1.48
C ASP A 301 -14.52 15.62 0.56
N ILE A 302 -14.85 14.35 0.66
CA ILE A 302 -14.41 13.32 -0.28
C ILE A 302 -15.48 13.19 -1.37
N ILE A 303 -15.11 13.48 -2.62
CA ILE A 303 -16.01 13.50 -3.76
C ILE A 303 -15.43 12.69 -4.89
N PHE A 304 -16.19 11.74 -5.41
CA PHE A 304 -15.88 11.02 -6.64
C PHE A 304 -16.88 11.42 -7.72
N ASN A 305 -16.37 12.06 -8.79
CA ASN A 305 -17.14 12.31 -10.00
C ASN A 305 -17.02 11.11 -10.92
N LEU A 306 -18.11 10.41 -11.15
CA LEU A 306 -18.21 9.26 -12.01
C LEU A 306 -18.22 9.69 -13.49
N SER A 307 -17.84 8.79 -14.39
CA SER A 307 -17.69 9.06 -15.82
C SER A 307 -19.00 9.55 -16.49
N LYS A 308 -20.17 9.14 -15.95
CA LYS A 308 -21.47 9.54 -16.47
C LYS A 308 -22.02 10.85 -15.86
N GLY A 309 -21.22 11.55 -15.07
CA GLY A 309 -21.57 12.82 -14.46
C GLY A 309 -22.30 12.71 -13.10
N GLU A 310 -22.42 11.51 -12.55
CA GLU A 310 -22.89 11.30 -11.19
C GLU A 310 -21.78 11.67 -10.19
N GLU A 311 -22.17 12.19 -9.02
CA GLU A 311 -21.27 12.54 -7.93
C GLU A 311 -21.57 11.68 -6.70
N VAL A 312 -20.56 11.02 -6.15
CA VAL A 312 -20.64 10.31 -4.88
C VAL A 312 -19.84 11.09 -3.84
N ARG A 313 -20.47 11.43 -2.72
CA ARG A 313 -19.89 12.30 -1.68
C ARG A 313 -19.89 11.61 -0.32
N PHE A 314 -18.80 11.78 0.41
CA PHE A 314 -18.65 11.31 1.79
C PHE A 314 -18.12 12.43 2.69
N SER A 315 -18.62 12.47 3.92
CA SER A 315 -18.04 13.26 4.99
C SER A 315 -16.79 12.58 5.54
N ILE A 316 -15.70 13.33 5.70
CA ILE A 316 -14.45 12.80 6.29
C ILE A 316 -14.72 12.33 7.73
N ASP A 317 -15.48 13.11 8.52
CA ASP A 317 -15.72 12.79 9.92
C ASP A 317 -16.56 11.51 10.08
N GLU A 318 -17.55 11.28 9.20
CA GLU A 318 -18.34 10.04 9.19
C GLU A 318 -17.48 8.82 8.84
N LEU A 319 -16.68 8.91 7.77
CA LEU A 319 -15.79 7.80 7.38
C LEU A 319 -14.72 7.56 8.44
N ARG A 320 -14.14 8.61 9.01
CA ARG A 320 -13.17 8.49 10.10
C ARG A 320 -13.77 7.77 11.30
N LYS A 321 -14.98 8.08 11.69
CA LYS A 321 -15.71 7.40 12.77
C LYS A 321 -15.87 5.91 12.48
N ILE A 322 -16.34 5.56 11.28
CA ILE A 322 -16.48 4.16 10.82
C ILE A 322 -15.13 3.43 10.84
N TRP A 323 -14.04 4.13 10.52
CA TRP A 323 -12.70 3.56 10.46
C TRP A 323 -12.07 3.34 11.84
N THR A 324 -12.24 4.28 12.78
CA THR A 324 -11.55 4.28 14.09
C THR A 324 -12.32 3.56 15.20
N GLU A 325 -13.65 3.76 15.31
CA GLU A 325 -14.41 3.32 16.48
C GLU A 325 -14.54 1.81 16.66
N PRO A 326 -14.73 0.98 15.62
CA PRO A 326 -15.11 -0.42 15.84
C PRO A 326 -14.09 -1.25 16.62
N LEU A 327 -12.79 -1.01 16.41
CA LEU A 327 -11.75 -1.75 17.15
C LEU A 327 -11.66 -1.25 18.60
N TRP A 328 -11.70 0.05 18.81
CA TRP A 328 -11.77 0.66 20.14
C TRP A 328 -12.97 0.17 20.93
N ASN A 329 -14.16 0.18 20.34
CA ASN A 329 -15.41 -0.25 21.02
C ASN A 329 -15.44 -1.74 21.38
N ARG A 330 -14.55 -2.56 20.77
CA ARG A 330 -14.48 -4.00 21.07
C ARG A 330 -13.37 -4.39 22.03
N LEU A 331 -12.26 -3.65 22.03
CA LEU A 331 -11.02 -4.03 22.72
C LEU A 331 -10.68 -3.10 23.88
N ALA A 332 -11.27 -1.92 23.95
CA ALA A 332 -11.20 -1.01 25.09
C ALA A 332 -12.38 -1.25 26.01
#